data_77764d860cf2914af6bb1b223980b3f5
#
_entry.id   77764d860cf2914af6bb1b223980b3f5
#
_cell.length_a   1.000
_cell.length_b   1.000
_cell.length_c   1.000
_cell.angle_alpha   90.00
_cell.angle_beta   90.00
_cell.angle_gamma   90.00
#
_symmetry.space_group_name_H-M   'P 1'
#
loop_
_entity.id
_entity.type
_entity.pdbx_description
1 polymer ?
#
loop_
_entity_poly.entity_id
_entity_poly.type
_entity_poly.pdbx_seq_one_letter_code
_entity_poly.pdbx_strand_id
1 'polypeptide(L)'
;MWVVAVFLAILSALLQSTFLPTVKIFAGLVELDIIVLLIFLFFGSLREASVFLLIFAIFSAIFSQIPAVYFLLPDFIVIVIFVLLSRLRIIIRPGTLFSFPLFFLAVVIADLVKLAVLLKFSFYNLSIILADALLTAFVATIIYWAVNKIYHFLNPQITREKIKLVE
;
A
#
# COMPACT_ATOMS: atom_id res chain seq x y z
N MET A 1 5.74 -16.83 -6.40
CA MET A 1 5.11 -15.61 -5.84
C MET A 1 4.36 -14.75 -6.88
N TRP A 2 4.71 -14.78 -8.16
CA TRP A 2 4.03 -14.02 -9.22
C TRP A 2 2.53 -14.26 -9.31
N VAL A 3 2.08 -15.52 -9.23
CA VAL A 3 0.66 -15.87 -9.30
C VAL A 3 -0.12 -15.20 -8.16
N VAL A 4 0.49 -15.12 -6.98
CA VAL A 4 -0.11 -14.44 -5.82
C VAL A 4 -0.21 -12.93 -6.06
N ALA A 5 0.81 -12.30 -6.65
CA ALA A 5 0.77 -10.87 -6.98
C ALA A 5 -0.33 -10.56 -8.01
N VAL A 6 -0.45 -11.38 -9.05
CA VAL A 6 -1.51 -11.25 -10.07
C VAL A 6 -2.89 -11.42 -9.45
N PHE A 7 -3.07 -12.48 -8.66
CA PHE A 7 -4.36 -12.75 -8.01
C PHE A 7 -4.77 -11.62 -7.06
N LEU A 8 -3.85 -11.16 -6.22
CA LEU A 8 -4.10 -10.06 -5.30
C LEU A 8 -4.36 -8.75 -6.04
N ALA A 9 -3.70 -8.49 -7.17
CA ALA A 9 -3.95 -7.30 -7.98
C ALA A 9 -5.37 -7.28 -8.54
N ILE A 10 -5.81 -8.38 -9.12
CA ILE A 10 -7.18 -8.51 -9.67
C ILE A 10 -8.21 -8.40 -8.55
N LEU A 11 -8.00 -9.10 -7.44
CA LEU A 11 -8.91 -9.07 -6.29
C LEU A 11 -8.99 -7.67 -5.68
N SER A 12 -7.86 -6.98 -5.49
CA SER A 12 -7.81 -5.61 -4.97
C SER A 12 -8.52 -4.64 -5.91
N ALA A 13 -8.28 -4.73 -7.23
CA ALA A 13 -8.94 -3.89 -8.23
C ALA A 13 -10.46 -4.09 -8.22
N LEU A 14 -10.92 -5.33 -8.10
CA LEU A 14 -12.33 -5.69 -8.04
C LEU A 14 -12.99 -5.16 -6.76
N LEU A 15 -12.36 -5.38 -5.60
CA LEU A 15 -12.87 -4.91 -4.31
C LEU A 15 -12.89 -3.38 -4.24
N GLN A 16 -11.84 -2.72 -4.73
CA GLN A 16 -11.72 -1.26 -4.66
C GLN A 16 -12.67 -0.56 -5.61
N SER A 17 -12.97 -1.15 -6.78
CA SER A 17 -13.87 -0.54 -7.76
C SER A 17 -15.36 -0.84 -7.51
N THR A 18 -15.68 -1.99 -6.92
CA THR A 18 -17.09 -2.43 -6.79
C THR A 18 -17.60 -2.40 -5.36
N PHE A 19 -16.84 -2.94 -4.41
CA PHE A 19 -17.31 -3.16 -3.04
C PHE A 19 -17.02 -1.97 -2.11
N LEU A 20 -15.78 -1.47 -2.10
CA LEU A 20 -15.37 -0.41 -1.17
C LEU A 20 -16.11 0.92 -1.35
N PRO A 21 -16.49 1.36 -2.57
CA PRO A 21 -17.29 2.58 -2.73
C PRO A 21 -18.67 2.50 -2.06
N THR A 22 -19.20 1.29 -1.86
CA THR A 22 -20.49 1.08 -1.18
C THR A 22 -20.35 1.07 0.33
N VAL A 23 -19.15 0.79 0.86
CA VAL A 23 -18.86 0.70 2.30
C VAL A 23 -18.05 1.92 2.72
N LYS A 24 -18.70 3.07 2.83
CA LYS A 24 -18.06 4.28 3.38
C LYS A 24 -18.04 4.20 4.89
N ILE A 25 -16.83 4.16 5.47
CA ILE A 25 -16.63 4.22 6.91
C ILE A 25 -16.11 5.63 7.24
N PHE A 26 -16.88 6.41 8.00
CA PHE A 26 -16.53 7.78 8.39
C PHE A 26 -16.15 8.72 7.22
N ALA A 27 -16.83 8.57 6.09
CA ALA A 27 -16.56 9.28 4.84
C ALA A 27 -15.18 8.98 4.18
N GLY A 28 -14.44 8.02 4.71
CA GLY A 28 -13.16 7.55 4.15
C GLY A 28 -13.30 6.25 3.38
N LEU A 29 -12.40 6.03 2.43
CA LEU A 29 -12.24 4.80 1.66
C LEU A 29 -10.92 4.13 2.02
N VAL A 30 -10.92 2.80 2.11
CA VAL A 30 -9.69 2.03 2.31
C VAL A 30 -9.01 1.81 0.95
N GLU A 31 -7.77 2.22 0.83
CA GLU A 31 -6.95 2.01 -0.37
C GLU A 31 -6.19 0.68 -0.28
N LEU A 32 -6.79 -0.37 -0.84
CA LEU A 32 -6.21 -1.72 -0.82
C LEU A 32 -4.95 -1.83 -1.67
N ASP A 33 -4.85 -1.07 -2.76
CA ASP A 33 -3.69 -0.98 -3.63
C ASP A 33 -2.42 -0.63 -2.86
N ILE A 34 -2.45 0.46 -2.10
CA ILE A 34 -1.30 0.91 -1.31
C ILE A 34 -0.96 -0.09 -0.21
N ILE A 35 -1.97 -0.69 0.45
CA ILE A 35 -1.73 -1.70 1.49
C ILE A 35 -0.97 -2.89 0.92
N VAL A 36 -1.47 -3.47 -0.18
CA VAL A 36 -0.87 -4.66 -0.80
C VAL A 36 0.48 -4.33 -1.42
N LEU A 37 0.60 -3.15 -2.05
CA LEU A 37 1.85 -2.67 -2.62
C LEU A 37 2.97 -2.59 -1.57
N LEU A 38 2.71 -1.95 -0.43
CA LEU A 38 3.68 -1.82 0.65
C LEU A 38 4.01 -3.17 1.30
N ILE A 39 3.04 -4.08 1.41
CA ILE A 39 3.30 -5.44 1.89
C ILE A 39 4.28 -6.15 0.95
N PHE A 40 4.13 -6.04 -0.36
CA PHE A 40 5.11 -6.59 -1.30
C PHE A 40 6.47 -5.93 -1.20
N LEU A 41 6.55 -4.62 -0.94
CA LEU A 41 7.80 -3.91 -0.74
C LEU A 41 8.51 -4.30 0.57
N PHE A 42 7.77 -4.65 1.63
CA PHE A 42 8.34 -5.06 2.92
C PHE A 42 8.73 -6.54 2.98
N PHE A 43 7.93 -7.43 2.41
CA PHE A 43 8.08 -8.89 2.57
C PHE A 43 8.42 -9.61 1.27
N GLY A 44 8.18 -9.01 0.11
CA GLY A 44 8.43 -9.55 -1.20
C GLY A 44 9.64 -8.93 -1.89
N SER A 45 9.48 -8.68 -3.17
CA SER A 45 10.49 -8.05 -4.02
C SER A 45 9.90 -6.88 -4.80
N LEU A 46 10.76 -5.94 -5.19
CA LEU A 46 10.38 -4.82 -6.06
C LEU A 46 9.73 -5.32 -7.36
N ARG A 47 10.16 -6.47 -7.88
CA ARG A 47 9.59 -7.08 -9.08
C ARG A 47 8.13 -7.49 -8.88
N GLU A 48 7.80 -8.06 -7.73
CA GLU A 48 6.42 -8.48 -7.40
C GLU A 48 5.53 -7.27 -7.17
N ALA A 49 6.03 -6.24 -6.49
CA ALA A 49 5.35 -4.96 -6.32
C ALA A 49 5.05 -4.29 -7.67
N SER A 50 6.02 -4.29 -8.61
CA SER A 50 5.83 -3.71 -9.94
C SER A 50 4.81 -4.50 -10.78
N VAL A 51 4.82 -5.83 -10.71
CA VAL A 51 3.83 -6.67 -11.40
C VAL A 51 2.44 -6.44 -10.82
N PHE A 52 2.33 -6.38 -9.50
CA PHE A 52 1.08 -6.06 -8.82
C PHE A 52 0.53 -4.72 -9.32
N LEU A 53 1.35 -3.67 -9.29
CA LEU A 53 0.95 -2.32 -9.70
C LEU A 53 0.44 -2.27 -11.15
N LEU A 54 1.16 -2.87 -12.09
CA LEU A 54 0.77 -2.85 -13.50
C LEU A 54 -0.58 -3.55 -13.71
N ILE A 55 -0.76 -4.73 -13.12
CA ILE A 55 -2.00 -5.49 -13.26
C ILE A 55 -3.15 -4.79 -12.55
N PHE A 56 -2.92 -4.29 -11.34
CA PHE A 56 -3.91 -3.52 -10.60
C PHE A 56 -4.39 -2.31 -11.41
N ALA A 57 -3.49 -1.50 -11.97
CA ALA A 57 -3.84 -0.31 -12.74
C ALA A 57 -4.66 -0.65 -14.00
N ILE A 58 -4.32 -1.73 -14.71
CA ILE A 58 -5.06 -2.19 -15.89
C ILE A 58 -6.49 -2.61 -15.49
N PHE A 59 -6.63 -3.47 -14.48
CA PHE A 59 -7.95 -3.96 -14.08
C PHE A 59 -8.80 -2.86 -13.43
N SER A 60 -8.20 -1.98 -12.63
CA SER A 60 -8.89 -0.82 -12.07
C SER A 60 -9.40 0.12 -13.16
N ALA A 61 -8.62 0.33 -14.22
CA ALA A 61 -9.05 1.11 -15.39
C ALA A 61 -10.25 0.46 -16.12
N ILE A 62 -10.24 -0.86 -16.27
CA ILE A 62 -11.34 -1.60 -16.89
C ILE A 62 -12.61 -1.50 -16.05
N PHE A 63 -12.51 -1.70 -14.73
CA PHE A 63 -13.69 -1.71 -13.86
C PHE A 63 -14.26 -0.32 -13.57
N SER A 64 -13.40 0.71 -13.47
CA SER A 64 -13.83 2.08 -13.12
C SER A 64 -14.06 2.98 -14.32
N GLN A 65 -13.66 2.56 -15.54
CA GLN A 65 -13.65 3.37 -16.77
C GLN A 65 -12.79 4.64 -16.65
N ILE A 66 -11.84 4.65 -15.71
CA ILE A 66 -10.88 5.74 -15.50
C ILE A 66 -9.55 5.31 -16.14
N PRO A 67 -8.82 6.23 -16.82
CA PRO A 67 -7.54 5.87 -17.43
C PRO A 67 -6.55 5.27 -16.43
N ALA A 68 -5.82 4.20 -16.82
CA ALA A 68 -4.90 3.46 -15.96
C ALA A 68 -3.82 4.35 -15.32
N VAL A 69 -3.45 5.46 -15.94
CA VAL A 69 -2.46 6.40 -15.42
C VAL A 69 -2.84 6.99 -14.06
N TYR A 70 -4.13 7.12 -13.76
CA TYR A 70 -4.62 7.62 -12.47
C TYR A 70 -4.34 6.66 -11.31
N PHE A 71 -4.23 5.38 -11.60
CA PHE A 71 -3.88 4.36 -10.62
C PHE A 71 -2.37 4.11 -10.61
N LEU A 72 -1.74 4.09 -11.77
CA LEU A 72 -0.34 3.74 -11.92
C LEU A 72 0.61 4.82 -11.40
N LEU A 73 0.32 6.10 -11.65
CA LEU A 73 1.25 7.18 -11.36
C LEU A 73 1.40 7.45 -9.85
N PRO A 74 0.33 7.51 -9.03
CA PRO A 74 0.43 7.68 -7.59
C PRO A 74 1.23 6.57 -6.93
N ASP A 75 0.89 5.33 -7.23
CA ASP A 75 1.53 4.16 -6.63
C ASP A 75 2.98 4.00 -7.09
N PHE A 76 3.29 4.37 -8.34
CA PHE A 76 4.67 4.40 -8.83
C PHE A 76 5.51 5.39 -8.04
N ILE A 77 4.98 6.57 -7.74
CA ILE A 77 5.67 7.58 -6.90
C ILE A 77 5.91 7.03 -5.50
N VAL A 78 4.94 6.34 -4.90
CA VAL A 78 5.10 5.67 -3.61
C VAL A 78 6.25 4.64 -3.66
N ILE A 79 6.31 3.80 -4.72
CA ILE A 79 7.43 2.85 -4.91
C ILE A 79 8.77 3.59 -4.98
N VAL A 80 8.87 4.66 -5.78
CA VAL A 80 10.13 5.41 -5.95
C VAL A 80 10.58 5.99 -4.61
N ILE A 81 9.68 6.63 -3.87
CA ILE A 81 9.99 7.18 -2.54
C ILE A 81 10.42 6.07 -1.58
N PHE A 82 9.71 4.94 -1.56
CA PHE A 82 10.06 3.81 -0.70
C PHE A 82 11.45 3.25 -1.05
N VAL A 83 11.76 3.09 -2.32
CA VAL A 83 13.08 2.60 -2.77
C VAL A 83 14.19 3.58 -2.38
N LEU A 84 13.96 4.89 -2.52
CA LEU A 84 14.91 5.91 -2.10
C LEU A 84 15.15 5.87 -0.58
N LEU A 85 14.10 5.82 0.22
CA LEU A 85 14.18 5.74 1.68
C LEU A 85 14.85 4.44 2.15
N SER A 86 14.61 3.33 1.47
CA SER A 86 15.27 2.06 1.78
C SER A 86 16.76 2.08 1.43
N ARG A 87 17.16 2.72 0.31
CA ARG A 87 18.57 2.93 -0.06
C ARG A 87 19.31 3.80 0.95
N LEU A 88 18.63 4.80 1.51
CA LEU A 88 19.17 5.66 2.58
C LEU A 88 19.19 4.97 3.95
N ARG A 89 18.80 3.70 4.03
CA ARG A 89 18.67 2.89 5.26
C ARG A 89 17.74 3.50 6.31
N ILE A 90 16.86 4.41 5.91
CA ILE A 90 15.87 5.03 6.78
C ILE A 90 14.75 4.03 7.10
N ILE A 91 14.43 3.16 6.13
CA ILE A 91 13.42 2.11 6.28
C ILE A 91 14.10 0.76 6.01
N ILE A 92 14.23 -0.06 7.05
CA ILE A 92 14.75 -1.43 6.88
C ILE A 92 13.64 -2.46 7.06
N ARG A 93 12.83 -2.37 8.05
CA ARG A 93 11.56 -3.06 8.31
C ARG A 93 10.95 -2.36 9.51
N PRO A 94 9.85 -1.63 9.33
CA PRO A 94 9.28 -0.92 10.46
C PRO A 94 8.78 -1.93 11.49
N GLY A 95 9.06 -1.64 12.76
CA GLY A 95 8.33 -2.27 13.84
C GLY A 95 6.84 -1.97 13.70
N THR A 96 5.97 -2.76 14.30
CA THR A 96 4.51 -2.65 14.12
C THR A 96 3.98 -1.23 14.41
N LEU A 97 4.58 -0.55 15.39
CA LEU A 97 4.20 0.84 15.72
C LEU A 97 4.63 1.86 14.65
N PHE A 98 5.76 1.64 13.98
CA PHE A 98 6.25 2.54 12.92
C PHE A 98 5.60 2.26 11.57
N SER A 99 4.85 1.18 11.40
CA SER A 99 4.13 0.89 10.17
C SER A 99 2.98 1.87 9.95
N PHE A 100 2.28 2.27 10.99
CA PHE A 100 1.15 3.21 10.90
C PHE A 100 1.52 4.56 10.23
N PRO A 101 2.51 5.33 10.74
CA PRO A 101 2.88 6.60 10.10
C PRO A 101 3.41 6.42 8.67
N LEU A 102 3.99 5.28 8.36
CA LEU A 102 4.49 4.97 7.02
C LEU A 102 3.35 4.72 6.03
N PHE A 103 2.35 3.92 6.41
CA PHE A 103 1.15 3.74 5.61
C PHE A 103 0.38 5.05 5.46
N PHE A 104 0.21 5.80 6.55
CA PHE A 104 -0.44 7.11 6.52
C PHE A 104 0.23 8.06 5.51
N LEU A 105 1.55 8.19 5.59
CA LEU A 105 2.31 9.05 4.68
C LEU A 105 2.20 8.58 3.22
N ALA A 106 2.26 7.27 2.98
CA ALA A 106 2.14 6.72 1.63
C ALA A 106 0.79 7.05 0.98
N VAL A 107 -0.31 6.90 1.73
CA VAL A 107 -1.66 7.25 1.24
C VAL A 107 -1.78 8.74 1.00
N VAL A 108 -1.33 9.59 1.93
CA VAL A 108 -1.36 11.04 1.75
C VAL A 108 -0.60 11.45 0.47
N ILE A 109 0.58 10.87 0.22
CA ILE A 109 1.36 11.16 -0.98
C ILE A 109 0.59 10.70 -2.23
N ALA A 110 0.06 9.49 -2.25
CA ALA A 110 -0.69 8.96 -3.38
C ALA A 110 -1.91 9.84 -3.72
N ASP A 111 -2.67 10.24 -2.71
CA ASP A 111 -3.86 11.07 -2.89
C ASP A 111 -3.53 12.50 -3.32
N LEU A 112 -2.47 13.08 -2.80
CA LEU A 112 -1.98 14.37 -3.27
C LEU A 112 -1.58 14.31 -4.76
N VAL A 113 -0.96 13.21 -5.19
CA VAL A 113 -0.64 13.00 -6.61
C VAL A 113 -1.92 12.84 -7.44
N LYS A 114 -2.90 12.06 -6.97
CA LYS A 114 -4.21 11.94 -7.63
C LYS A 114 -4.88 13.31 -7.81
N LEU A 115 -4.88 14.14 -6.75
CA LEU A 115 -5.42 15.50 -6.83
C LEU A 115 -4.65 16.40 -7.81
N ALA A 116 -3.32 16.31 -7.81
CA ALA A 116 -2.49 17.09 -8.74
C ALA A 116 -2.78 16.71 -10.19
N VAL A 117 -2.94 15.43 -10.49
CA VAL A 117 -3.28 14.95 -11.83
C VAL A 117 -4.69 15.37 -12.25
N LEU A 118 -5.64 15.40 -11.31
CA LEU A 118 -7.03 15.84 -11.58
C LEU A 118 -7.19 17.36 -11.62
N LEU A 119 -6.16 18.13 -11.23
CA LEU A 119 -6.23 19.60 -11.11
C LEU A 119 -7.39 20.10 -10.21
N LYS A 120 -7.79 19.29 -9.22
CA LYS A 120 -8.94 19.55 -8.34
C LYS A 120 -8.50 19.78 -6.89
N PHE A 121 -7.68 20.83 -6.65
CA PHE A 121 -7.35 21.22 -5.28
C PHE A 121 -8.50 21.98 -4.61
N SER A 122 -8.99 21.48 -3.47
CA SER A 122 -9.91 22.19 -2.59
C SER A 122 -9.66 21.75 -1.14
N PHE A 123 -9.98 22.64 -0.16
CA PHE A 123 -9.87 22.29 1.26
C PHE A 123 -10.78 21.12 1.68
N TYR A 124 -11.91 20.96 1.00
CA TYR A 124 -12.81 19.83 1.20
C TYR A 124 -12.13 18.50 0.84
N ASN A 125 -11.36 18.49 -0.25
CA ASN A 125 -10.60 17.31 -0.65
C ASN A 125 -9.52 16.93 0.37
N LEU A 126 -8.90 17.89 1.05
CA LEU A 126 -7.89 17.63 2.06
C LEU A 126 -8.47 16.86 3.27
N SER A 127 -9.68 17.18 3.71
CA SER A 127 -10.32 16.45 4.82
C SER A 127 -10.64 15.00 4.44
N ILE A 128 -11.01 14.74 3.19
CA ILE A 128 -11.26 13.39 2.67
C ILE A 128 -9.94 12.62 2.64
N ILE A 129 -8.86 13.19 2.09
CA ILE A 129 -7.53 12.57 2.07
C ILE A 129 -7.08 12.15 3.46
N LEU A 130 -7.24 13.02 4.45
CA LEU A 130 -6.85 12.70 5.82
C LEU A 130 -7.69 11.56 6.40
N ALA A 131 -8.99 11.51 6.09
CA ALA A 131 -9.86 10.43 6.52
C ALA A 131 -9.48 9.10 5.85
N ASP A 132 -9.23 9.11 4.53
CA ASP A 132 -8.79 7.94 3.76
C ASP A 132 -7.43 7.43 4.27
N ALA A 133 -6.49 8.34 4.50
CA ALA A 133 -5.17 8.01 5.02
C ALA A 133 -5.20 7.42 6.42
N LEU A 134 -6.02 7.98 7.33
CA LEU A 134 -6.17 7.44 8.69
C LEU A 134 -6.80 6.05 8.67
N LEU A 135 -7.88 5.86 7.91
CA LEU A 135 -8.58 4.60 7.82
C LEU A 135 -7.69 3.53 7.18
N THR A 136 -7.06 3.85 6.06
CA THR A 136 -6.16 2.95 5.35
C THR A 136 -4.96 2.58 6.21
N ALA A 137 -4.32 3.54 6.89
CA ALA A 137 -3.19 3.27 7.76
C ALA A 137 -3.56 2.38 8.95
N PHE A 138 -4.76 2.55 9.51
CA PHE A 138 -5.24 1.69 10.59
C PHE A 138 -5.43 0.24 10.12
N VAL A 139 -6.16 0.04 9.02
CA VAL A 139 -6.38 -1.29 8.42
C VAL A 139 -5.05 -1.92 7.98
N ALA A 140 -4.20 -1.15 7.31
CA ALA A 140 -2.89 -1.58 6.87
C ALA A 140 -1.99 -2.06 8.02
N THR A 141 -2.01 -1.36 9.15
CA THR A 141 -1.23 -1.74 10.34
C THR A 141 -1.67 -3.08 10.90
N ILE A 142 -2.98 -3.35 10.94
CA ILE A 142 -3.52 -4.64 11.39
C ILE A 142 -3.08 -5.75 10.43
N ILE A 143 -3.23 -5.53 9.12
CA ILE A 143 -2.84 -6.52 8.10
C ILE A 143 -1.31 -6.75 8.16
N TYR A 144 -0.52 -5.69 8.24
CA TYR A 144 0.94 -5.78 8.38
C TYR A 144 1.35 -6.60 9.60
N TRP A 145 0.72 -6.35 10.76
CA TRP A 145 0.98 -7.12 11.97
C TRP A 145 0.68 -8.60 11.78
N ALA A 146 -0.46 -8.93 11.17
CA ALA A 146 -0.83 -10.32 10.89
C ALA A 146 0.16 -11.00 9.93
N VAL A 147 0.51 -10.33 8.82
CA VAL A 147 1.48 -10.83 7.83
C VAL A 147 2.86 -11.00 8.46
N ASN A 148 3.31 -10.04 9.26
CA ASN A 148 4.59 -10.11 9.95
C ASN A 148 4.65 -11.30 10.93
N LYS A 149 3.56 -11.55 11.66
CA LYS A 149 3.46 -12.70 12.57
C LYS A 149 3.53 -14.02 11.81
N ILE A 150 2.81 -14.14 10.70
CA ILE A 150 2.84 -15.33 9.83
C ILE A 150 4.24 -15.50 9.23
N TYR A 151 4.86 -14.44 8.75
CA TYR A 151 6.21 -14.47 8.17
C TYR A 151 7.25 -14.98 9.17
N HIS A 152 7.21 -14.51 10.42
CA HIS A 152 8.10 -15.00 11.48
C HIS A 152 7.81 -16.45 11.88
N PHE A 153 6.56 -16.87 11.85
CA PHE A 153 6.19 -18.26 12.12
C PHE A 153 6.74 -19.21 11.04
N LEU A 154 6.67 -18.81 9.78
CA LEU A 154 7.17 -19.62 8.66
C LEU A 154 8.70 -19.61 8.52
N ASN A 155 9.38 -18.59 9.06
CA ASN A 155 10.84 -18.42 8.95
C ASN A 155 11.51 -18.31 10.34
N PRO A 156 11.48 -19.36 11.17
CA PRO A 156 12.00 -19.32 12.55
C PRO A 156 13.52 -19.11 12.64
N GLN A 157 14.28 -19.40 11.56
CA GLN A 157 15.75 -19.22 11.54
C GLN A 157 16.16 -17.74 11.57
N ILE A 158 15.40 -16.85 10.94
CA ILE A 158 15.67 -15.41 10.93
C ILE A 158 15.54 -14.81 12.34
N THR A 159 14.66 -15.36 13.14
CA THR A 159 14.46 -14.93 14.53
C THR A 159 15.61 -15.35 15.44
N ARG A 160 16.22 -16.53 15.20
CA ARG A 160 17.35 -17.04 15.99
C ARG A 160 18.67 -16.30 15.72
N GLU A 161 18.90 -15.85 14.49
CA GLU A 161 20.10 -15.07 14.18
C GLU A 161 20.09 -13.66 14.81
N LYS A 162 18.91 -13.04 14.93
CA LYS A 162 18.78 -11.74 15.62
C LYS A 162 19.07 -11.82 17.12
N ILE A 163 18.74 -12.94 17.76
CA ILE A 163 19.00 -13.14 19.21
C ILE A 163 20.49 -13.34 19.46
N LYS A 164 21.22 -14.03 18.55
CA LYS A 164 22.67 -14.23 18.67
C LYS A 164 23.52 -12.97 18.44
N LEU A 165 22.98 -11.92 17.85
CA LEU A 165 23.66 -10.64 17.62
C LEU A 165 23.48 -9.65 18.79
N VAL A 166 22.72 -10.01 19.82
CA VAL A 166 22.44 -9.18 21.00
C VAL A 166 23.11 -9.72 22.26
N GLU A 167 23.68 -10.93 22.21
CA GLU A 167 24.59 -11.51 23.24
C GLU A 167 26.05 -11.20 22.88
#